data_e8b7a7b6a905d3e9d0babe592eb5a0e4
#
_entry.id   e8b7a7b6a905d3e9d0babe592eb5a0e4
#
_cell.length_a   1.000
_cell.length_b   1.000
_cell.length_c   1.000
_cell.angle_alpha   90.00
_cell.angle_beta   90.00
_cell.angle_gamma   90.00
#
_symmetry.space_group_name_H-M   'P 1'
#
loop_
_entity.id
_entity.type
_entity.pdbx_description
1 polymer ?
#
loop_
_entity_poly.entity_id
_entity_poly.type
_entity_poly.pdbx_seq_one_letter_code
_entity_poly.pdbx_strand_id
1 'polypeptide(L)'
;MTYGNANQNYQDRQGVGVNIGEELFEQWCERNGWNCTRLGFDEKFANVGAFYNLNPVLRNMPDYVIQRDERTFVVNVKGTANIKEKERVLLPQLIDAYSTQKAPLIYGFCIRNQRMKFAEAEHIIELYDIESDKRWPDGVVYRTINLLCVR
;
A
#
# COMPACT_ATOMS: atom_id res chain seq x y z
N MET A 1 -3.78 8.49 -18.52
CA MET A 1 -2.81 8.85 -17.47
C MET A 1 -2.22 7.58 -16.90
N THR A 2 -0.91 7.54 -16.77
CA THR A 2 -0.23 6.36 -16.28
C THR A 2 0.01 6.49 -14.77
N TYR A 3 -0.69 5.69 -14.00
CA TYR A 3 -0.50 5.63 -12.57
C TYR A 3 0.86 5.01 -12.24
N GLY A 4 1.61 5.62 -11.32
CA GLY A 4 2.91 5.09 -10.92
C GLY A 4 4.03 5.33 -11.91
N ASN A 5 3.86 6.26 -12.85
CA ASN A 5 4.92 6.65 -13.77
C ASN A 5 6.12 7.21 -13.01
N ALA A 6 7.30 6.63 -13.20
CA ALA A 6 8.53 7.02 -12.49
C ALA A 6 8.97 8.46 -12.80
N ASN A 7 8.48 9.06 -13.88
CA ASN A 7 8.80 10.45 -14.25
C ASN A 7 7.86 11.46 -13.61
N GLN A 8 6.83 11.04 -12.88
CA GLN A 8 5.92 11.94 -12.20
C GLN A 8 6.49 12.39 -10.86
N ASN A 9 6.25 13.66 -10.51
CA ASN A 9 6.55 14.18 -9.19
C ASN A 9 5.54 13.65 -8.17
N TYR A 10 5.89 13.77 -6.89
CA TYR A 10 5.05 13.30 -5.80
C TYR A 10 3.64 13.91 -5.86
N GLN A 11 3.55 15.22 -6.13
CA GLN A 11 2.26 15.90 -6.21
C GLN A 11 1.39 15.36 -7.34
N ASP A 12 2.01 15.07 -8.48
CA ASP A 12 1.28 14.49 -9.61
C ASP A 12 0.79 13.08 -9.28
N ARG A 13 1.63 12.30 -8.59
CA ARG A 13 1.24 10.95 -8.16
C ARG A 13 0.05 10.98 -7.20
N GLN A 14 0.03 11.96 -6.28
CA GLN A 14 -1.07 12.15 -5.34
C GLN A 14 -2.30 12.73 -6.03
N GLY A 15 -2.08 13.66 -6.94
CA GLY A 15 -3.15 14.39 -7.65
C GLY A 15 -3.90 13.54 -8.67
N VAL A 16 -3.42 12.37 -9.00
CA VAL A 16 -4.15 11.44 -9.85
C VAL A 16 -5.48 11.04 -9.20
N GLY A 17 -5.68 11.41 -7.95
CA GLY A 17 -6.98 11.45 -7.25
C GLY A 17 -7.72 10.14 -7.23
N VAL A 18 -7.42 9.34 -8.15
CA VAL A 18 -8.03 8.07 -8.30
C VAL A 18 -7.00 7.08 -7.88
N ASN A 19 -7.24 6.56 -6.82
CA ASN A 19 -6.47 5.46 -6.42
C ASN A 19 -6.94 4.25 -7.21
N ILE A 20 -6.40 4.11 -8.42
CA ILE A 20 -6.76 3.01 -9.32
C ILE A 20 -6.52 1.68 -8.64
N GLY A 21 -5.44 1.58 -7.87
CA GLY A 21 -5.16 0.37 -7.10
C GLY A 21 -6.25 0.05 -6.10
N GLU A 22 -6.72 1.06 -5.36
CA GLU A 22 -7.81 0.87 -4.40
C GLU A 22 -9.12 0.48 -5.09
N GLU A 23 -9.44 1.13 -6.20
CA GLU A 23 -10.63 0.80 -6.98
C GLU A 23 -10.60 -0.63 -7.48
N LEU A 24 -9.48 -1.06 -8.03
CA LEU A 24 -9.28 -2.44 -8.48
C LEU A 24 -9.39 -3.44 -7.32
N PHE A 25 -8.86 -3.06 -6.17
CA PHE A 25 -8.92 -3.90 -4.98
C PHE A 25 -10.35 -4.08 -4.49
N GLU A 26 -11.12 -2.99 -4.41
CA GLU A 26 -12.52 -3.05 -3.97
C GLU A 26 -13.34 -3.91 -4.93
N GLN A 27 -13.13 -3.78 -6.24
CA GLN A 27 -13.79 -4.63 -7.24
C GLN A 27 -13.41 -6.10 -7.07
N TRP A 28 -12.13 -6.37 -6.81
CA TRP A 28 -11.67 -7.74 -6.57
C TRP A 28 -12.34 -8.34 -5.32
N CYS A 29 -12.43 -7.58 -4.24
CA CYS A 29 -13.10 -8.02 -3.03
C CYS A 29 -14.57 -8.38 -3.29
N GLU A 30 -15.28 -7.52 -4.01
CA GLU A 30 -16.67 -7.75 -4.36
C GLU A 30 -16.83 -9.05 -5.16
N ARG A 31 -16.01 -9.23 -6.19
CA ARG A 31 -16.09 -10.44 -7.03
C ARG A 31 -15.73 -11.73 -6.27
N ASN A 32 -14.91 -11.65 -5.25
CA ASN A 32 -14.41 -12.80 -4.53
C ASN A 32 -15.08 -12.99 -3.16
N GLY A 33 -16.12 -12.23 -2.86
CA GLY A 33 -16.91 -12.40 -1.65
C GLY A 33 -16.24 -11.95 -0.37
N TRP A 34 -15.28 -11.04 -0.46
CA TRP A 34 -14.65 -10.44 0.71
C TRP A 34 -15.42 -9.20 1.16
N ASN A 35 -15.74 -9.15 2.44
CA ASN A 35 -16.21 -7.90 3.05
C ASN A 35 -15.02 -6.96 3.19
N CYS A 36 -15.17 -5.75 2.67
CA CYS A 36 -14.09 -4.79 2.58
C CYS A 36 -14.46 -3.51 3.34
N THR A 37 -13.66 -3.17 4.35
CA THR A 37 -13.86 -1.94 5.13
C THR A 37 -12.65 -1.06 4.96
N ARG A 38 -12.87 0.17 4.49
CA ARG A 38 -11.81 1.16 4.34
C ARG A 38 -11.40 1.67 5.71
N LEU A 39 -10.10 1.76 5.91
CA LEU A 39 -9.48 2.37 7.08
C LEU A 39 -8.86 3.71 6.69
N GLY A 40 -8.37 4.43 7.69
CA GLY A 40 -7.55 5.60 7.47
C GLY A 40 -8.32 6.91 7.45
N PHE A 41 -7.58 7.97 7.17
CA PHE A 41 -8.10 9.33 7.17
C PHE A 41 -8.38 9.78 5.74
N ASP A 42 -9.57 10.35 5.53
CA ASP A 42 -9.88 10.98 4.26
C ASP A 42 -9.33 12.41 4.28
N GLU A 43 -8.34 12.68 3.47
CA GLU A 43 -7.72 14.00 3.38
C GLU A 43 -8.72 15.11 3.03
N LYS A 44 -9.83 14.77 2.38
CA LYS A 44 -10.85 15.77 2.03
C LYS A 44 -11.52 16.36 3.26
N PHE A 45 -11.57 15.62 4.35
CA PHE A 45 -12.27 16.03 5.58
C PHE A 45 -11.30 16.33 6.72
N ALA A 46 -10.00 16.09 6.54
CA ALA A 46 -9.01 16.33 7.55
C ALA A 46 -8.38 17.70 7.36
N ASN A 47 -8.08 18.37 8.47
CA ASN A 47 -7.18 19.53 8.42
C ASN A 47 -5.81 19.03 8.00
N VAL A 48 -5.30 19.53 6.87
CA VAL A 48 -4.04 19.06 6.29
C VAL A 48 -2.88 19.21 7.27
N GLY A 49 -2.80 20.31 7.99
CA GLY A 49 -1.76 20.51 9.00
C GLY A 49 -1.86 19.48 10.13
N ALA A 50 -3.06 19.21 10.61
CA ALA A 50 -3.28 18.22 11.65
C ALA A 50 -2.91 16.81 11.16
N PHE A 51 -3.26 16.48 9.91
CA PHE A 51 -2.92 15.19 9.32
C PHE A 51 -1.39 14.97 9.29
N TYR A 52 -0.63 15.95 8.80
CA TYR A 52 0.82 15.82 8.71
C TYR A 52 1.53 15.86 10.07
N ASN A 53 0.84 16.34 11.11
CA ASN A 53 1.36 16.32 12.48
C ASN A 53 1.04 15.04 13.24
N LEU A 54 0.29 14.13 12.65
CA LEU A 54 0.02 12.84 13.28
C LEU A 54 1.29 11.99 13.37
N ASN A 55 1.32 11.13 14.36
CA ASN A 55 2.35 10.11 14.47
C ASN A 55 2.44 9.35 13.14
N PRO A 56 3.66 9.14 12.59
CA PRO A 56 3.83 8.45 11.31
C PRO A 56 3.13 7.09 11.22
N VAL A 57 3.05 6.34 12.31
CA VAL A 57 2.34 5.06 12.34
C VAL A 57 0.85 5.24 12.09
N LEU A 58 0.24 6.26 12.72
CA LEU A 58 -1.18 6.57 12.48
C LEU A 58 -1.41 7.13 11.10
N ARG A 59 -0.55 8.04 10.64
CA ARG A 59 -0.66 8.66 9.33
C ARG A 59 -0.55 7.65 8.18
N ASN A 60 0.20 6.58 8.39
CA ASN A 60 0.43 5.54 7.40
C ASN A 60 -0.32 4.24 7.72
N MET A 61 -1.44 4.33 8.42
CA MET A 61 -2.23 3.13 8.72
C MET A 61 -2.64 2.43 7.42
N PRO A 62 -2.84 1.11 7.48
CA PRO A 62 -3.27 0.34 6.30
C PRO A 62 -4.58 0.82 5.70
N ASP A 63 -4.80 0.46 4.45
CA ASP A 63 -5.94 0.97 3.67
C ASP A 63 -7.25 0.27 3.99
N TYR A 64 -7.22 -1.04 4.27
CA TYR A 64 -8.42 -1.86 4.42
C TYR A 64 -8.28 -2.94 5.47
N VAL A 65 -9.44 -3.35 6.00
CA VAL A 65 -9.63 -4.65 6.64
C VAL A 65 -10.56 -5.45 5.74
N ILE A 66 -10.20 -6.68 5.44
CA ILE A 66 -11.05 -7.58 4.68
C ILE A 66 -11.35 -8.85 5.49
N GLN A 67 -12.57 -9.35 5.33
CA GLN A 67 -13.02 -10.55 6.01
C GLN A 67 -13.82 -11.43 5.06
N ARG A 68 -13.55 -12.72 5.11
CA ARG A 68 -14.37 -13.74 4.45
C ARG A 68 -14.31 -15.02 5.29
N ASP A 69 -15.49 -15.54 5.63
CA ASP A 69 -15.62 -16.65 6.56
C ASP A 69 -14.96 -16.29 7.90
N GLU A 70 -14.02 -17.05 8.40
CA GLU A 70 -13.32 -16.76 9.65
C GLU A 70 -11.94 -16.13 9.43
N ARG A 71 -11.67 -15.68 8.20
CA ARG A 71 -10.37 -15.12 7.83
C ARG A 71 -10.44 -13.60 7.77
N THR A 72 -9.48 -12.96 8.41
CA THR A 72 -9.35 -11.51 8.44
C THR A 72 -7.94 -11.11 8.06
N PHE A 73 -7.82 -10.09 7.22
CA PHE A 73 -6.54 -9.51 6.84
C PHE A 73 -6.60 -7.99 6.93
N VAL A 74 -5.50 -7.39 7.35
CA VAL A 74 -5.29 -5.94 7.24
C VAL A 74 -4.47 -5.74 5.97
N VAL A 75 -4.92 -4.87 5.08
CA VAL A 75 -4.35 -4.77 3.73
C VAL A 75 -3.85 -3.38 3.43
N ASN A 76 -2.62 -3.32 2.94
CA ASN A 76 -2.07 -2.12 2.34
C ASN A 76 -2.05 -2.32 0.83
N VAL A 77 -2.76 -1.45 0.09
CA VAL A 77 -2.96 -1.60 -1.35
C VAL A 77 -1.92 -0.79 -2.11
N LYS A 78 -1.29 -1.43 -3.10
CA LYS A 78 -0.32 -0.79 -3.96
C LYS A 78 -0.76 -0.91 -5.42
N GLY A 79 -0.73 0.20 -6.15
CA GLY A 79 -1.00 0.21 -7.58
C GLY A 79 0.24 -0.05 -8.43
N THR A 80 1.41 -0.12 -7.82
CA THR A 80 2.69 -0.43 -8.47
C THR A 80 3.52 -1.32 -7.57
N ALA A 81 4.63 -1.82 -8.11
CA ALA A 81 5.60 -2.60 -7.34
C ALA A 81 6.65 -1.74 -6.62
N ASN A 82 6.45 -0.43 -6.60
CA ASN A 82 7.41 0.51 -6.03
C ASN A 82 7.15 0.72 -4.55
N ILE A 83 8.16 0.52 -3.73
CA ILE A 83 8.11 0.74 -2.29
C ILE A 83 9.08 1.87 -1.96
N LYS A 84 8.56 2.95 -1.35
CA LYS A 84 9.39 4.09 -0.95
C LYS A 84 10.28 3.71 0.24
N GLU A 85 11.46 4.31 0.29
CA GLU A 85 12.39 4.13 1.41
C GLU A 85 11.73 4.46 2.76
N LYS A 86 10.96 5.55 2.81
CA LYS A 86 10.23 5.95 4.02
C LYS A 86 9.26 4.87 4.48
N GLU A 87 8.59 4.25 3.54
CA GLU A 87 7.66 3.14 3.82
C GLU A 87 8.41 1.94 4.38
N ARG A 88 9.52 1.57 3.76
CA ARG A 88 10.35 0.46 4.23
C ARG A 88 10.87 0.68 5.65
N VAL A 89 11.36 1.88 5.93
CA VAL A 89 11.88 2.24 7.26
C VAL A 89 10.77 2.12 8.32
N LEU A 90 9.56 2.52 7.99
CA LEU A 90 8.42 2.50 8.89
C LEU A 90 7.78 1.11 9.03
N LEU A 91 8.03 0.23 8.08
CA LEU A 91 7.30 -1.04 7.97
C LEU A 91 7.37 -1.92 9.21
N PRO A 92 8.52 -2.09 9.90
CA PRO A 92 8.53 -2.86 11.16
C PRO A 92 7.56 -2.30 12.20
N GLN A 93 7.43 -0.98 12.30
CA GLN A 93 6.50 -0.34 13.23
C GLN A 93 5.04 -0.56 12.82
N LEU A 94 4.77 -0.55 11.51
CA LEU A 94 3.43 -0.81 10.98
C LEU A 94 3.02 -2.26 11.24
N ILE A 95 3.94 -3.19 11.07
CA ILE A 95 3.71 -4.60 11.37
C ILE A 95 3.38 -4.76 12.86
N ASP A 96 4.18 -4.14 13.72
CA ASP A 96 3.99 -4.21 15.15
C ASP A 96 2.64 -3.64 15.60
N ALA A 97 2.23 -2.53 14.97
CA ALA A 97 1.00 -1.83 15.33
C ALA A 97 -0.27 -2.48 14.76
N TYR A 98 -0.21 -3.00 13.53
CA TYR A 98 -1.40 -3.38 12.77
C TYR A 98 -1.49 -4.85 12.40
N SER A 99 -0.43 -5.63 12.56
CA SER A 99 -0.44 -7.05 12.19
C SER A 99 -0.59 -7.91 13.42
N THR A 100 -1.55 -8.84 13.38
CA THR A 100 -1.73 -9.85 14.42
C THR A 100 -1.80 -11.23 13.78
N GLN A 101 -1.68 -12.26 14.60
CA GLN A 101 -1.80 -13.63 14.10
C GLN A 101 -3.18 -13.90 13.50
N LYS A 102 -4.22 -13.29 14.05
CA LYS A 102 -5.61 -13.46 13.58
C LYS A 102 -5.96 -12.52 12.44
N ALA A 103 -5.23 -11.42 12.29
CA ALA A 103 -5.45 -10.42 11.25
C ALA A 103 -4.09 -9.90 10.77
N PRO A 104 -3.34 -10.72 10.02
CA PRO A 104 -2.01 -10.31 9.56
C PRO A 104 -2.07 -9.17 8.55
N LEU A 105 -1.04 -8.33 8.61
CA LEU A 105 -0.86 -7.24 7.65
C LEU A 105 -0.26 -7.80 6.36
N ILE A 106 -0.98 -7.58 5.26
CA ILE A 106 -0.53 -7.99 3.93
C ILE A 106 -0.52 -6.80 2.98
N TYR A 107 0.23 -6.92 1.91
CA TYR A 107 0.21 -6.01 0.77
C TYR A 107 -0.60 -6.64 -0.35
N GLY A 108 -1.49 -5.86 -0.94
CA GLY A 108 -2.22 -6.25 -2.15
C GLY A 108 -1.73 -5.42 -3.33
N PHE A 109 -1.15 -6.07 -4.32
CA PHE A 109 -0.67 -5.42 -5.54
C PHE A 109 -1.74 -5.48 -6.60
N CYS A 110 -2.37 -4.33 -6.84
CA CYS A 110 -3.50 -4.17 -7.73
C CYS A 110 -3.05 -3.36 -8.93
N ILE A 111 -2.22 -3.95 -9.77
CA ILE A 111 -1.64 -3.30 -10.93
C ILE A 111 -2.56 -3.54 -12.12
N ARG A 112 -2.86 -2.46 -12.84
CA ARG A 112 -3.75 -2.50 -14.00
C ARG A 112 -3.27 -3.53 -15.02
N ASN A 113 -4.20 -4.35 -15.52
CA ASN A 113 -3.96 -5.41 -16.49
C ASN A 113 -3.05 -6.54 -15.98
N GLN A 114 -2.90 -6.66 -14.67
CA GLN A 114 -2.16 -7.74 -14.07
C GLN A 114 -3.02 -8.47 -13.04
N ARG A 115 -2.67 -9.73 -12.80
CA ARG A 115 -3.32 -10.52 -11.77
C ARG A 115 -3.03 -9.92 -10.40
N MET A 116 -4.05 -9.86 -9.55
CA MET A 116 -3.90 -9.46 -8.16
C MET A 116 -2.91 -10.37 -7.44
N LYS A 117 -1.99 -9.79 -6.69
CA LYS A 117 -1.01 -10.53 -5.90
C LYS A 117 -0.98 -10.03 -4.46
N PHE A 118 -0.75 -10.95 -3.54
CA PHE A 118 -0.70 -10.65 -2.11
C PHE A 118 0.59 -11.17 -1.51
N ALA A 119 1.15 -10.41 -0.57
CA ALA A 119 2.33 -10.81 0.19
C ALA A 119 2.23 -10.31 1.62
N GLU A 120 2.71 -11.10 2.56
CA GLU A 120 2.82 -10.64 3.94
C GLU A 120 3.80 -9.47 4.02
N ALA A 121 3.54 -8.53 4.94
CA ALA A 121 4.38 -7.36 5.10
C ALA A 121 5.85 -7.72 5.38
N GLU A 122 6.08 -8.78 6.16
CA GLU A 122 7.43 -9.28 6.45
C GLU A 122 8.16 -9.70 5.17
N HIS A 123 7.43 -10.28 4.21
CA HIS A 123 8.01 -10.69 2.93
C HIS A 123 8.38 -9.48 2.07
N ILE A 124 7.61 -8.38 2.18
CA ILE A 124 7.93 -7.14 1.49
C ILE A 124 9.28 -6.60 1.93
N ILE A 125 9.60 -6.70 3.22
CA ILE A 125 10.90 -6.28 3.74
C ILE A 125 12.03 -7.06 3.03
N GLU A 126 11.89 -8.37 2.93
CA GLU A 126 12.87 -9.23 2.28
C GLU A 126 13.04 -8.88 0.81
N LEU A 127 11.94 -8.70 0.09
CA LEU A 127 11.95 -8.37 -1.33
C LEU A 127 12.56 -6.99 -1.59
N TYR A 128 12.30 -6.03 -0.70
CA TYR A 128 12.88 -4.69 -0.80
C TYR A 128 14.40 -4.73 -0.59
N ASP A 129 14.85 -5.46 0.41
CA ASP A 129 16.25 -5.43 0.84
C ASP A 129 17.23 -6.02 -0.18
N ILE A 130 16.73 -6.82 -1.11
CA ILE A 130 17.57 -7.39 -2.19
C ILE A 130 17.61 -6.51 -3.44
N GLU A 131 16.85 -5.42 -3.49
CA GLU A 131 16.79 -4.53 -4.65
C GLU A 131 17.70 -3.31 -4.46
N SER A 132 17.91 -2.56 -5.55
CA SER A 132 18.73 -1.36 -5.54
C SER A 132 17.87 -0.10 -5.53
N ASP A 133 18.42 0.98 -4.97
CA ASP A 133 17.73 2.27 -4.90
C ASP A 133 17.53 2.87 -6.29
N LYS A 134 16.35 3.46 -6.46
CA LYS A 134 15.97 4.30 -7.59
C LYS A 134 15.48 5.64 -7.04
N ARG A 135 15.45 6.65 -7.89
CA ARG A 135 14.97 7.98 -7.50
C ARG A 135 14.00 8.52 -8.53
N TRP A 136 12.92 9.12 -8.05
CA TRP A 136 12.05 9.95 -8.88
C TRP A 136 12.69 11.34 -9.07
N PRO A 137 12.21 12.13 -10.06
CA PRO A 137 12.75 13.46 -10.30
C PRO A 137 12.70 14.40 -9.10
N ASP A 138 11.76 14.20 -8.19
CA ASP A 138 11.65 14.99 -6.96
C ASP A 138 12.59 14.51 -5.84
N GLY A 139 13.46 13.54 -6.12
CA GLY A 139 14.45 13.03 -5.18
C GLY A 139 13.98 11.92 -4.25
N VAL A 140 12.71 11.53 -4.32
CA VAL A 140 12.18 10.46 -3.47
C VAL A 140 12.83 9.14 -3.87
N VAL A 141 13.41 8.46 -2.88
CA VAL A 141 14.07 7.17 -3.05
C VAL A 141 13.05 6.05 -2.93
N TYR A 142 13.13 5.09 -3.82
CA TYR A 142 12.27 3.91 -3.82
C TYR A 142 13.01 2.70 -4.38
N ARG A 143 12.42 1.53 -4.20
CA ARG A 143 12.86 0.30 -4.87
C ARG A 143 11.68 -0.39 -5.50
N THR A 144 11.91 -1.04 -6.63
CA THR A 144 10.88 -1.83 -7.32
C THR A 144 11.08 -3.29 -6.94
N ILE A 145 10.14 -3.86 -6.23
CA ILE A 145 10.25 -5.26 -5.82
C ILE A 145 9.84 -6.20 -6.96
N ASN A 146 10.35 -7.42 -6.91
CA ASN A 146 10.08 -8.42 -7.94
C ASN A 146 8.78 -9.17 -7.61
N LEU A 147 7.70 -8.82 -8.32
CA LEU A 147 6.39 -9.45 -8.10
C LEU A 147 6.33 -10.90 -8.58
N LEU A 148 7.31 -11.38 -9.35
CA LEU A 148 7.38 -12.79 -9.70
C LEU A 148 7.63 -13.67 -8.47
N CYS A 149 8.21 -13.07 -7.42
CA CYS A 149 8.43 -13.75 -6.13
C CYS A 149 7.20 -13.71 -5.23
N VAL A 150 6.10 -13.10 -5.68
CA VAL A 150 4.85 -12.94 -4.92
C VAL A 150 3.78 -13.80 -5.56
N ARG A 151 3.04 -14.54 -4.73
CA ARG A 151 1.96 -15.42 -5.19
C ARG A 151 0.64 -14.70 -5.38
#